data_90b4790d67eebf58e65897971cb343c4
#
_entry.id   90b4790d67eebf58e65897971cb343c4
#
_cell.length_a   1.000
_cell.length_b   1.000
_cell.length_c   1.000
_cell.angle_alpha   90.00
_cell.angle_beta   90.00
_cell.angle_gamma   90.00
#
_symmetry.space_group_name_H-M   'P 1'
#
loop_
_entity.id
_entity.type
_entity.pdbx_description
1 polymer ?
#
loop_
_entity_poly.entity_id
_entity_poly.type
_entity_poly.pdbx_seq_one_letter_code
_entity_poly.pdbx_strand_id
1 'polypeptide(L)'
;MTAGFAVLAAAVATMTPAALWNPQSWWQSIAVWFVIAIIAHDLIAFPVYAVADRALQRGTRVRSRQRSATVNYLRIPSMAATLTFLVFLPGIIEQGGPAYQAATGHTQEPFLTRWLWLTATFFTLSAITFGLRTTRTPR
;
A
#
# COMPACT_ATOMS: atom_id res chain seq x y z
N MET A 1 17.66 -3.37 8.17
CA MET A 1 16.97 -4.67 8.12
C MET A 1 16.92 -5.38 9.47
N THR A 2 18.01 -5.44 10.24
CA THR A 2 18.05 -6.09 11.58
C THR A 2 17.06 -5.52 12.57
N ALA A 3 16.85 -4.20 12.64
CA ALA A 3 15.87 -3.56 13.51
C ALA A 3 14.42 -4.01 13.24
N GLY A 4 14.04 -4.19 11.97
CA GLY A 4 12.71 -4.69 11.59
C GLY A 4 12.48 -6.13 12.06
N PHE A 5 13.48 -6.98 11.94
CA PHE A 5 13.39 -8.35 12.45
C PHE A 5 13.35 -8.39 13.99
N ALA A 6 14.08 -7.50 14.67
CA ALA A 6 14.03 -7.39 16.12
C ALA A 6 12.64 -6.97 16.64
N VAL A 7 12.01 -5.99 15.97
CA VAL A 7 10.64 -5.56 16.29
C VAL A 7 9.64 -6.68 16.03
N LEU A 8 9.77 -7.39 14.90
CA LEU A 8 8.92 -8.55 14.59
C LEU A 8 9.08 -9.65 15.65
N ALA A 9 10.32 -10.00 16.01
CA ALA A 9 10.60 -10.99 17.03
C ALA A 9 10.03 -10.59 18.40
N ALA A 10 10.16 -9.31 18.78
CA ALA A 10 9.57 -8.80 20.01
C ALA A 10 8.02 -8.86 19.96
N ALA A 11 7.40 -8.51 18.84
CA ALA A 11 5.95 -8.61 18.66
C ALA A 11 5.46 -10.06 18.76
N VAL A 12 6.16 -11.01 18.12
CA VAL A 12 5.83 -12.44 18.22
C VAL A 12 6.07 -13.00 19.63
N ALA A 13 7.12 -12.53 20.32
CA ALA A 13 7.41 -12.96 21.69
C ALA A 13 6.38 -12.44 22.71
N THR A 14 5.82 -11.26 22.48
CA THR A 14 4.76 -10.69 23.34
C THR A 14 3.38 -11.28 23.01
N MET A 15 3.15 -11.73 21.78
CA MET A 15 1.96 -12.46 21.38
C MET A 15 2.19 -13.95 21.61
N THR A 16 1.46 -14.55 22.54
CA THR A 16 1.52 -16.01 22.68
C THR A 16 1.09 -16.68 21.36
N PRO A 17 1.68 -17.82 20.95
CA PRO A 17 1.27 -18.53 19.74
C PRO A 17 -0.24 -18.82 19.68
N ALA A 18 -0.87 -19.03 20.83
CA ALA A 18 -2.32 -19.20 20.95
C ALA A 18 -3.11 -17.95 20.53
N ALA A 19 -2.56 -16.75 20.72
CA ALA A 19 -3.21 -15.51 20.31
C ALA A 19 -3.19 -15.30 18.77
N LEU A 20 -2.28 -15.98 18.05
CA LEU A 20 -2.21 -15.92 16.59
C LEU A 20 -3.23 -16.83 15.91
N TRP A 21 -3.84 -17.74 16.66
CA TRP A 21 -4.79 -18.71 16.14
C TRP A 21 -6.14 -18.62 16.86
N ASN A 22 -7.22 -18.45 16.10
CA ASN A 22 -8.58 -18.47 16.63
C ASN A 22 -9.24 -19.82 16.32
N PRO A 23 -9.41 -20.72 17.30
CA PRO A 23 -9.99 -22.04 17.07
C PRO A 23 -11.48 -22.01 16.71
N GLN A 24 -12.22 -20.97 17.12
CA GLN A 24 -13.65 -20.81 16.83
C GLN A 24 -13.88 -20.31 15.40
N SER A 25 -12.97 -19.49 14.88
CA SER A 25 -13.06 -18.88 13.56
C SER A 25 -11.67 -18.81 12.93
N TRP A 26 -11.18 -19.95 12.45
CA TRP A 26 -9.81 -20.07 11.93
C TRP A 26 -9.47 -19.05 10.84
N TRP A 27 -10.46 -18.67 10.02
CA TRP A 27 -10.31 -17.66 8.96
C TRP A 27 -10.12 -16.23 9.49
N GLN A 28 -10.42 -15.98 10.77
CA GLN A 28 -10.13 -14.71 11.45
C GLN A 28 -8.77 -14.70 12.15
N SER A 29 -8.04 -15.80 12.09
CA SER A 29 -6.72 -15.91 12.72
C SER A 29 -5.70 -14.98 12.09
N ILE A 30 -4.91 -14.29 12.88
CA ILE A 30 -3.80 -13.43 12.43
C ILE A 30 -2.84 -14.22 11.54
N ALA A 31 -2.51 -15.46 11.92
CA ALA A 31 -1.64 -16.35 11.16
C ALA A 31 -2.18 -16.62 9.75
N VAL A 32 -3.49 -16.87 9.59
CA VAL A 32 -4.12 -17.11 8.29
C VAL A 32 -4.03 -15.87 7.40
N TRP A 33 -4.35 -14.71 7.94
CA TRP A 33 -4.27 -13.46 7.18
C TRP A 33 -2.83 -13.08 6.81
N PHE A 34 -1.87 -13.40 7.67
CA PHE A 34 -0.45 -13.20 7.37
C PHE A 34 0.00 -14.07 6.17
N VAL A 35 -0.38 -15.36 6.15
CA VAL A 35 -0.09 -16.26 5.02
C VAL A 35 -0.80 -15.78 3.74
N ILE A 36 -2.07 -15.40 3.84
CA ILE A 36 -2.82 -14.84 2.70
C ILE A 36 -2.15 -13.58 2.17
N ALA A 37 -1.66 -12.69 3.04
CA ALA A 37 -0.98 -11.46 2.63
C ALA A 37 0.32 -11.77 1.86
N ILE A 38 1.12 -12.75 2.30
CA ILE A 38 2.33 -13.18 1.59
C ILE A 38 1.96 -13.73 0.20
N ILE A 39 0.99 -14.66 0.14
CA ILE A 39 0.54 -15.25 -1.12
C ILE A 39 -0.01 -14.18 -2.07
N ALA A 40 -0.86 -13.28 -1.58
CA ALA A 40 -1.43 -12.20 -2.38
C ALA A 40 -0.35 -11.24 -2.89
N HIS A 41 0.67 -10.94 -2.07
CA HIS A 41 1.79 -10.11 -2.48
C HIS A 41 2.61 -10.77 -3.58
N ASP A 42 3.02 -12.03 -3.41
CA ASP A 42 3.97 -12.69 -4.31
C ASP A 42 3.31 -13.23 -5.59
N LEU A 43 2.09 -13.80 -5.48
CA LEU A 43 1.41 -14.40 -6.62
C LEU A 43 0.52 -13.43 -7.40
N ILE A 44 0.02 -12.38 -6.77
CA ILE A 44 -0.93 -11.45 -7.39
C ILE A 44 -0.29 -10.07 -7.60
N ALA A 45 0.15 -9.42 -6.52
CA ALA A 45 0.63 -8.05 -6.60
C ALA A 45 1.92 -7.95 -7.44
N PHE A 46 2.87 -8.86 -7.27
CA PHE A 46 4.12 -8.83 -8.03
C PHE A 46 3.92 -9.09 -9.53
N PRO A 47 3.19 -10.12 -10.00
CA PRO A 47 2.92 -10.30 -11.42
C PRO A 47 2.12 -9.15 -12.03
N VAL A 48 1.09 -8.65 -11.35
CA VAL A 48 0.30 -7.50 -11.82
C VAL A 48 1.20 -6.27 -11.99
N TYR A 49 2.04 -5.99 -11.01
CA TYR A 49 3.01 -4.91 -11.08
C TYR A 49 3.99 -5.11 -12.26
N ALA A 50 4.53 -6.31 -12.44
CA ALA A 50 5.48 -6.61 -13.51
C ALA A 50 4.83 -6.46 -14.91
N VAL A 51 3.57 -6.87 -15.06
CA VAL A 51 2.80 -6.69 -16.31
C VAL A 51 2.52 -5.21 -16.56
N ALA A 52 2.08 -4.46 -15.54
CA ALA A 52 1.83 -3.02 -15.65
C ALA A 52 3.12 -2.26 -16.02
N ASP A 53 4.25 -2.59 -15.38
CA ASP A 53 5.56 -1.98 -15.69
C ASP A 53 6.00 -2.29 -17.13
N ARG A 54 5.82 -3.53 -17.60
CA ARG A 54 6.08 -3.91 -19.00
C ARG A 54 5.17 -3.20 -19.98
N ALA A 55 3.89 -3.04 -19.67
CA ALA A 55 2.94 -2.32 -20.53
C ALA A 55 3.32 -0.84 -20.64
N LEU A 56 3.68 -0.20 -19.53
CA LEU A 56 4.20 1.17 -19.51
C LEU A 56 5.48 1.31 -20.34
N GLN A 57 6.40 0.34 -20.25
CA GLN A 57 7.65 0.36 -21.01
C GLN A 57 7.43 0.13 -22.51
N ARG A 58 6.48 -0.74 -22.91
CA ARG A 58 6.15 -1.00 -24.33
C ARG A 58 5.47 0.18 -25.01
N GLY A 59 4.59 0.89 -24.30
CA GLY A 59 3.92 2.11 -24.80
C GLY A 59 4.90 3.25 -25.08
N THR A 60 6.14 3.11 -24.63
CA THR A 60 7.15 4.16 -24.69
C THR A 60 8.38 3.75 -25.50
N ARG A 61 8.25 3.49 -26.80
CA ARG A 61 9.31 3.07 -27.74
C ARG A 61 10.51 4.02 -27.90
N VAL A 62 10.71 5.03 -27.09
CA VAL A 62 11.85 5.94 -27.16
C VAL A 62 12.84 5.70 -26.03
N ARG A 63 14.00 5.28 -26.43
CA ARG A 63 15.22 4.95 -25.69
C ARG A 63 15.89 6.21 -25.14
N SER A 64 15.41 6.77 -24.03
CA SER A 64 16.17 7.81 -23.34
C SER A 64 16.07 7.72 -21.81
N ARG A 65 17.20 7.96 -21.16
CA ARG A 65 17.38 8.06 -19.69
C ARG A 65 16.39 9.06 -19.05
N GLN A 66 15.93 10.03 -19.82
CA GLN A 66 15.00 11.07 -19.42
C GLN A 66 13.57 10.52 -19.23
N ARG A 67 13.20 9.47 -19.98
CA ARG A 67 11.88 8.85 -19.95
C ARG A 67 11.67 7.94 -18.73
N SER A 68 12.70 7.24 -18.30
CA SER A 68 12.64 6.46 -17.04
C SER A 68 12.36 7.37 -15.83
N ALA A 69 12.89 8.60 -15.86
CA ALA A 69 12.59 9.59 -14.84
C ALA A 69 11.11 10.02 -14.87
N THR A 70 10.51 10.23 -16.05
CA THR A 70 9.11 10.64 -16.20
C THR A 70 8.14 9.56 -15.71
N VAL A 71 8.40 8.30 -16.02
CA VAL A 71 7.57 7.18 -15.55
C VAL A 71 7.55 7.08 -14.02
N ASN A 72 8.63 7.45 -13.35
CA ASN A 72 8.69 7.42 -11.89
C ASN A 72 7.71 8.42 -11.23
N TYR A 73 7.37 9.51 -11.90
CA TYR A 73 6.36 10.47 -11.39
C TYR A 73 4.93 9.90 -11.40
N LEU A 74 4.68 8.83 -12.13
CA LEU A 74 3.43 8.08 -12.06
C LEU A 74 3.57 6.86 -11.14
N ARG A 75 4.68 6.14 -11.24
CA ARG A 75 4.95 4.90 -10.51
C ARG A 75 4.99 5.09 -9.00
N ILE A 76 5.73 6.11 -8.54
CA ILE A 76 5.91 6.36 -7.10
C ILE A 76 4.57 6.69 -6.42
N PRO A 77 3.76 7.68 -6.90
CA PRO A 77 2.48 7.97 -6.28
C PRO A 77 1.49 6.79 -6.37
N SER A 78 1.53 6.01 -7.45
CA SER A 78 0.69 4.81 -7.57
C SER A 78 1.04 3.74 -6.54
N MET A 79 2.34 3.50 -6.30
CA MET A 79 2.77 2.57 -5.25
C MET A 79 2.38 3.08 -3.86
N ALA A 80 2.56 4.37 -3.59
CA ALA A 80 2.17 4.98 -2.32
C ALA A 80 0.65 4.88 -2.10
N ALA A 81 -0.15 5.15 -3.14
CA ALA A 81 -1.60 5.02 -3.09
C ALA A 81 -2.05 3.58 -2.84
N THR A 82 -1.41 2.61 -3.50
CA THR A 82 -1.72 1.18 -3.30
C THR A 82 -1.35 0.71 -1.90
N LEU A 83 -0.19 1.08 -1.40
CA LEU A 83 0.24 0.72 -0.04
C LEU A 83 -0.68 1.34 1.02
N THR A 84 -1.00 2.62 0.88
CA THR A 84 -1.94 3.27 1.80
C THR A 84 -3.34 2.71 1.67
N PHE A 85 -3.79 2.28 0.47
CA PHE A 85 -5.05 1.59 0.29
C PHE A 85 -5.13 0.32 1.14
N LEU A 86 -4.09 -0.51 1.13
CA LEU A 86 -4.04 -1.73 1.94
C LEU A 86 -4.14 -1.44 3.44
N VAL A 87 -3.52 -0.35 3.89
CA VAL A 87 -3.60 0.09 5.30
C VAL A 87 -5.01 0.59 5.65
N PHE A 88 -5.65 1.32 4.75
CA PHE A 88 -6.98 1.88 4.97
C PHE A 88 -8.12 0.88 4.69
N LEU A 89 -7.82 -0.22 3.99
CA LEU A 89 -8.81 -1.19 3.51
C LEU A 89 -9.74 -1.72 4.63
N PRO A 90 -9.26 -2.13 5.82
CA PRO A 90 -10.14 -2.58 6.87
C PRO A 90 -11.16 -1.52 7.31
N GLY A 91 -10.75 -0.26 7.35
CA GLY A 91 -11.64 0.86 7.66
C GLY A 91 -12.61 1.20 6.52
N ILE A 92 -12.16 1.06 5.25
CA ILE A 92 -12.98 1.31 4.06
C ILE A 92 -14.12 0.30 3.92
N ILE A 93 -13.85 -0.98 4.24
CA ILE A 93 -14.86 -2.05 4.22
C ILE A 93 -15.60 -2.19 5.55
N GLU A 94 -15.40 -1.23 6.46
CA GLU A 94 -16.01 -1.18 7.80
C GLU A 94 -15.81 -2.44 8.64
N GLN A 95 -14.68 -3.13 8.43
CA GLN A 95 -14.35 -4.34 9.18
C GLN A 95 -14.16 -4.00 10.67
N GLY A 96 -14.99 -4.62 11.52
CA GLY A 96 -14.98 -4.35 12.96
C GLY A 96 -15.60 -3.01 13.36
N GLY A 97 -16.48 -2.44 12.54
CA GLY A 97 -17.15 -1.16 12.78
C GLY A 97 -17.75 -1.01 14.18
N PRO A 98 -18.51 -1.99 14.70
CA PRO A 98 -19.06 -1.90 16.06
C PRO A 98 -18.00 -1.82 17.16
N ALA A 99 -16.91 -2.58 17.04
CA ALA A 99 -15.80 -2.55 17.99
C ALA A 99 -15.03 -1.21 17.92
N TYR A 100 -14.83 -0.70 16.70
CA TYR A 100 -14.19 0.61 16.49
C TYR A 100 -15.03 1.74 17.09
N GLN A 101 -16.35 1.73 16.85
CA GLN A 101 -17.27 2.72 17.39
C GLN A 101 -17.34 2.66 18.92
N ALA A 102 -17.36 1.47 19.51
CA ALA A 102 -17.33 1.30 20.96
C ALA A 102 -16.04 1.82 21.59
N ALA A 103 -14.89 1.66 20.89
CA ALA A 103 -13.59 2.09 21.39
C ALA A 103 -13.31 3.58 21.19
N THR A 104 -13.80 4.18 20.09
CA THR A 104 -13.42 5.54 19.69
C THR A 104 -14.57 6.55 19.69
N GLY A 105 -15.82 6.09 19.74
CA GLY A 105 -17.01 6.92 19.58
C GLY A 105 -17.27 7.40 18.14
N HIS A 106 -16.46 6.96 17.15
CA HIS A 106 -16.54 7.40 15.76
C HIS A 106 -16.90 6.25 14.83
N THR A 107 -17.49 6.60 13.67
CA THR A 107 -17.71 5.65 12.56
C THR A 107 -16.49 5.53 11.68
N GLN A 108 -16.39 4.45 10.90
CA GLN A 108 -15.31 4.24 9.93
C GLN A 108 -15.58 4.91 8.57
N GLU A 109 -16.74 5.54 8.38
CA GLU A 109 -17.14 6.23 7.16
C GLU A 109 -16.07 7.17 6.55
N PRO A 110 -15.28 7.94 7.34
CA PRO A 110 -14.28 8.86 6.79
C PRO A 110 -13.04 8.18 6.17
N PHE A 111 -12.84 6.86 6.33
CA PHE A 111 -11.59 6.21 5.88
C PHE A 111 -11.40 6.25 4.37
N LEU A 112 -12.45 6.01 3.58
CA LEU A 112 -12.39 6.12 2.12
C LEU A 112 -12.04 7.54 1.68
N THR A 113 -12.72 8.53 2.24
CA THR A 113 -12.47 9.94 1.92
C THR A 113 -11.06 10.37 2.28
N ARG A 114 -10.55 9.96 3.43
CA ARG A 114 -9.16 10.23 3.85
C ARG A 114 -8.14 9.59 2.90
N TRP A 115 -8.37 8.35 2.48
CA TRP A 115 -7.50 7.70 1.51
C TRP A 115 -7.54 8.38 0.14
N LEU A 116 -8.70 8.82 -0.35
CA LEU A 116 -8.83 9.57 -1.59
C LEU A 116 -8.06 10.91 -1.54
N TRP A 117 -8.14 11.64 -0.44
CA TRP A 117 -7.37 12.87 -0.24
C TRP A 117 -5.85 12.62 -0.21
N LEU A 118 -5.40 11.57 0.46
CA LEU A 118 -3.99 11.17 0.44
C LEU A 118 -3.52 10.83 -0.97
N THR A 119 -4.30 10.04 -1.70
CA THR A 119 -4.01 9.68 -3.08
C THR A 119 -3.91 10.91 -3.97
N ALA A 120 -4.89 11.82 -3.91
CA ALA A 120 -4.87 13.08 -4.62
C ALA A 120 -3.61 13.91 -4.28
N THR A 121 -3.23 13.95 -3.02
CA THR A 121 -2.01 14.64 -2.56
C THR A 121 -0.75 14.03 -3.17
N PHE A 122 -0.60 12.71 -3.20
CA PHE A 122 0.55 12.05 -3.81
C PHE A 122 0.71 12.39 -5.29
N PHE A 123 -0.39 12.33 -6.05
CA PHE A 123 -0.36 12.66 -7.48
C PHE A 123 -0.13 14.15 -7.73
N THR A 124 -0.71 15.02 -6.91
CA THR A 124 -0.52 16.48 -7.03
C THR A 124 0.94 16.86 -6.75
N LEU A 125 1.54 16.36 -5.67
CA LEU A 125 2.95 16.61 -5.36
C LEU A 125 3.86 16.06 -6.46
N SER A 126 3.54 14.89 -7.00
CA SER A 126 4.29 14.30 -8.10
C SER A 126 4.20 15.15 -9.37
N ALA A 127 3.02 15.66 -9.71
CA ALA A 127 2.81 16.54 -10.86
C ALA A 127 3.55 17.89 -10.71
N ILE A 128 3.48 18.49 -9.52
CA ILE A 128 4.21 19.74 -9.22
C ILE A 128 5.72 19.52 -9.37
N THR A 129 6.27 18.45 -8.78
CA THR A 129 7.71 18.17 -8.87
C THR A 129 8.15 17.89 -10.30
N PHE A 130 7.33 17.20 -11.08
CA PHE A 130 7.56 17.00 -12.52
C PHE A 130 7.57 18.33 -13.27
N GLY A 131 6.58 19.20 -13.06
CA GLY A 131 6.49 20.51 -13.68
C GLY A 131 7.71 21.39 -13.37
N LEU A 132 8.08 21.48 -12.09
CA LEU A 132 9.27 22.27 -11.66
C LEU A 132 10.57 21.74 -12.26
N ARG A 133 10.69 20.43 -12.45
CA ARG A 133 11.90 19.84 -13.04
C ARG A 133 12.00 20.12 -14.54
N THR A 134 10.87 20.06 -15.26
CA THR A 134 10.84 20.33 -16.70
C THR A 134 11.12 21.79 -17.03
N THR A 135 10.70 22.72 -16.17
CA THR A 135 10.98 24.16 -16.35
C THR A 135 12.42 24.55 -16.02
N ARG A 136 13.13 23.79 -15.17
CA ARG A 136 14.51 24.09 -14.77
C ARG A 136 15.57 23.48 -15.68
N THR A 137 15.23 22.66 -16.67
CA THR A 137 16.16 22.09 -17.63
C THR A 137 15.98 22.85 -18.95
N PRO A 138 16.77 23.93 -19.21
CA PRO A 138 16.79 24.55 -20.52
C PRO A 138 17.30 23.52 -21.54
N ARG A 139 16.74 23.54 -22.73
CA ARG A 139 17.19 22.74 -23.90
C ARG A 139 18.55 23.21 -24.37
#